data_46450ee1c30336caee58d4222503912d
#
_entry.id   46450ee1c30336caee58d4222503912d
#
_cell.length_a   1.000
_cell.length_b   1.000
_cell.length_c   1.000
_cell.angle_alpha   90.00
_cell.angle_beta   90.00
_cell.angle_gamma   90.00
#
_symmetry.space_group_name_H-M   'P 1'
#
loop_
_entity.id
_entity.type
_entity.pdbx_description
1 polymer ?
#
loop_
_entity_poly.entity_id
_entity_poly.type
_entity_poly.pdbx_seq_one_letter_code
_entity_poly.pdbx_strand_id
1 'polypeptide(L)'
;DQFAISFFNHRTDEYGGSLENRLRFAREIVEEIKSRCGQDFVVALRYSPKSFIKDWRVGALPGEEFEEKGRDLPEGVEAAKLLVKYGYDCLDVDVGSYDAWWWSHPPMYQKKGLYIEYAKLVKDAVDVPVICAGRLDDPDMAAKAVEDGACDIVSLGRPLLADPYYVNKLKASKVESIRPCLSCQEGCMGRIQEYSALNCAVNPACCRERIAQLTPALSPKRVLIIGGGPAGCEAAR
;
A
#
# COMPACT_ATOMS: atom_id res chain seq x y z
N ASP A 1 6.98 10.74 7.88
CA ASP A 1 6.90 10.48 9.32
C ASP A 1 7.82 11.41 10.14
N GLN A 2 9.10 11.63 9.78
CA GLN A 2 10.07 12.39 10.58
C GLN A 2 9.62 13.80 10.95
N PHE A 3 8.92 14.51 10.07
CA PHE A 3 8.37 15.83 10.40
C PHE A 3 7.02 15.72 11.12
N ALA A 4 6.16 14.82 10.66
CA ALA A 4 4.74 14.82 11.04
C ALA A 4 4.42 14.13 12.38
N ILE A 5 5.27 13.22 12.87
CA ILE A 5 5.04 12.46 14.09
C ILE A 5 5.89 13.03 15.24
N SER A 6 5.27 13.41 16.35
CA SER A 6 5.94 14.05 17.51
C SER A 6 7.04 13.17 18.11
N PHE A 7 6.87 11.85 18.06
CA PHE A 7 7.86 10.88 18.55
C PHE A 7 9.21 10.98 17.81
N PHE A 8 9.21 11.40 16.53
CA PHE A 8 10.43 11.60 15.74
C PHE A 8 10.83 13.07 15.62
N ASN A 9 9.86 13.99 15.69
CA ASN A 9 10.10 15.39 15.46
C ASN A 9 10.27 16.16 16.78
N HIS A 10 11.50 16.34 17.21
CA HIS A 10 11.87 17.10 18.40
C HIS A 10 12.33 18.53 18.08
N ARG A 11 11.97 19.06 16.91
CA ARG A 11 12.34 20.44 16.49
C ARG A 11 11.63 21.48 17.36
N THR A 12 12.31 22.60 17.58
CA THR A 12 11.82 23.73 18.37
C THR A 12 11.53 24.97 17.52
N ASP A 13 11.68 24.84 16.22
CA ASP A 13 11.34 25.88 15.22
C ASP A 13 9.90 25.69 14.68
N GLU A 14 9.54 26.44 13.63
CA GLU A 14 8.22 26.42 13.01
C GLU A 14 7.83 25.08 12.34
N TYR A 15 8.71 24.09 12.32
CA TYR A 15 8.44 22.72 11.82
C TYR A 15 8.27 21.71 12.94
N GLY A 16 8.27 22.14 14.22
CA GLY A 16 8.14 21.27 15.39
C GLY A 16 7.05 21.72 16.34
N GLY A 17 6.79 20.92 17.38
CA GLY A 17 5.79 21.19 18.41
C GLY A 17 4.36 20.83 17.98
N SER A 18 3.51 21.82 17.69
CA SER A 18 2.09 21.58 17.36
C SER A 18 1.91 20.73 16.09
N LEU A 19 0.73 20.11 15.95
CA LEU A 19 0.42 19.30 14.77
C LEU A 19 0.52 20.13 13.49
N GLU A 20 0.03 21.38 13.49
CA GLU A 20 0.10 22.30 12.35
C GLU A 20 1.56 22.58 11.95
N ASN A 21 2.43 22.80 12.92
CA ASN A 21 3.85 22.99 12.66
C ASN A 21 4.50 21.75 12.10
N ARG A 22 4.21 20.58 12.66
CA ARG A 22 4.73 19.30 12.17
C ARG A 22 4.23 18.95 10.76
N LEU A 23 3.07 19.46 10.34
CA LEU A 23 2.51 19.32 9.01
C LEU A 23 2.87 20.47 8.07
N ARG A 24 3.57 21.51 8.53
CA ARG A 24 3.98 22.69 7.73
C ARG A 24 4.72 22.27 6.45
N PHE A 25 5.65 21.34 6.55
CA PHE A 25 6.39 20.86 5.37
C PHE A 25 5.47 20.25 4.31
N ALA A 26 4.49 19.44 4.72
CA ALA A 26 3.49 18.89 3.81
C ALA A 26 2.62 20.00 3.18
N ARG A 27 2.26 21.02 3.96
CA ARG A 27 1.51 22.20 3.48
C ARG A 27 2.30 22.95 2.40
N GLU A 28 3.54 23.31 2.68
CA GLU A 28 4.40 24.05 1.75
C GLU A 28 4.61 23.28 0.43
N ILE A 29 4.70 21.95 0.47
CA ILE A 29 4.80 21.11 -0.73
C ILE A 29 3.54 21.24 -1.60
N VAL A 30 2.35 21.08 -1.04
CA VAL A 30 1.13 21.13 -1.84
C VAL A 30 0.85 22.55 -2.35
N GLU A 31 1.10 23.57 -1.53
CA GLU A 31 0.98 24.99 -1.93
C GLU A 31 1.90 25.30 -3.12
N GLU A 32 3.17 24.85 -3.07
CA GLU A 32 4.13 25.06 -4.15
C GLU A 32 3.77 24.29 -5.42
N ILE A 33 3.28 23.04 -5.31
CA ILE A 33 2.79 22.29 -6.46
C ILE A 33 1.61 23.02 -7.11
N LYS A 34 0.62 23.42 -6.32
CA LYS A 34 -0.56 24.14 -6.83
C LYS A 34 -0.20 25.50 -7.43
N SER A 35 0.79 26.19 -6.86
CA SER A 35 1.29 27.45 -7.42
C SER A 35 1.94 27.28 -8.80
N ARG A 36 2.72 26.21 -9.00
CA ARG A 36 3.46 25.98 -10.26
C ARG A 36 2.63 25.28 -11.33
N CYS A 37 1.80 24.33 -10.91
CA CYS A 37 1.07 23.47 -11.85
C CYS A 37 -0.39 23.89 -12.08
N GLY A 38 -0.88 24.85 -11.28
CA GLY A 38 -2.28 25.30 -11.31
C GLY A 38 -3.13 24.62 -10.24
N GLN A 39 -4.24 25.27 -9.88
CA GLN A 39 -5.13 24.81 -8.80
C GLN A 39 -5.84 23.49 -9.15
N ASP A 40 -6.06 23.20 -10.43
CA ASP A 40 -6.72 21.99 -10.91
C ASP A 40 -5.78 20.78 -10.99
N PHE A 41 -4.47 20.96 -10.73
CA PHE A 41 -3.52 19.85 -10.71
C PHE A 41 -3.75 18.98 -9.46
N VAL A 42 -4.16 17.72 -9.66
CA VAL A 42 -4.49 16.80 -8.57
C VAL A 42 -3.24 16.39 -7.79
N VAL A 43 -3.28 16.60 -6.47
CA VAL A 43 -2.20 16.20 -5.55
C VAL A 43 -2.75 15.21 -4.53
N ALA A 44 -2.34 13.96 -4.64
CA ALA A 44 -2.66 12.91 -3.67
C ALA A 44 -1.52 12.74 -2.66
N LEU A 45 -1.86 12.45 -1.41
CA LEU A 45 -0.89 12.15 -0.35
C LEU A 45 -1.10 10.74 0.18
N ARG A 46 -0.02 9.93 0.20
CA ARG A 46 -0.02 8.70 0.97
C ARG A 46 0.09 9.02 2.45
N TYR A 47 -0.84 8.50 3.24
CA TYR A 47 -1.08 8.96 4.58
C TYR A 47 -1.38 7.81 5.55
N SER A 48 -0.73 7.83 6.73
CA SER A 48 -0.95 6.85 7.79
C SER A 48 -1.61 7.50 9.01
N PRO A 49 -2.90 7.21 9.30
CA PRO A 49 -3.59 7.76 10.46
C PRO A 49 -3.16 7.13 11.79
N LYS A 50 -2.46 5.98 11.77
CA LYS A 50 -1.96 5.32 12.98
C LYS A 50 -0.60 4.68 12.75
N SER A 51 0.35 4.91 13.67
CA SER A 51 1.75 4.52 13.51
C SER A 51 2.08 3.12 14.00
N PHE A 52 1.40 2.62 15.04
CA PHE A 52 1.68 1.36 15.73
C PHE A 52 3.09 1.29 16.34
N ILE A 53 3.56 2.37 16.93
CA ILE A 53 4.88 2.50 17.56
C ILE A 53 4.76 2.36 19.07
N LYS A 54 5.44 1.39 19.66
CA LYS A 54 5.54 1.22 21.13
C LYS A 54 6.74 1.95 21.71
N ASP A 55 7.85 1.92 21.00
CA ASP A 55 9.12 2.51 21.40
C ASP A 55 10.01 2.71 20.17
N TRP A 56 11.18 3.29 20.36
CA TRP A 56 12.16 3.50 19.31
C TRP A 56 12.52 2.17 18.63
N ARG A 57 12.23 2.07 17.33
CA ARG A 57 12.40 0.87 16.49
C ARG A 57 11.61 -0.36 16.98
N VAL A 58 10.55 -0.14 17.75
CA VAL A 58 9.69 -1.22 18.25
C VAL A 58 8.24 -0.95 17.89
N GLY A 59 7.72 -1.68 16.91
CA GLY A 59 6.32 -1.65 16.55
C GLY A 59 5.47 -2.63 17.37
N ALA A 60 4.19 -2.32 17.53
CA ALA A 60 3.22 -3.21 18.17
C ALA A 60 2.93 -4.43 17.30
N LEU A 61 2.80 -5.60 17.91
CA LEU A 61 2.37 -6.82 17.23
C LEU A 61 0.84 -6.80 16.97
N PRO A 62 0.36 -7.54 15.97
CA PRO A 62 -1.07 -7.73 15.78
C PRO A 62 -1.75 -8.32 17.01
N GLY A 63 -2.82 -7.66 17.50
CA GLY A 63 -3.56 -8.09 18.69
C GLY A 63 -2.90 -7.74 20.04
N GLU A 64 -1.77 -7.05 20.03
CA GLU A 64 -1.09 -6.61 21.25
C GLU A 64 -1.76 -5.35 21.82
N GLU A 65 -1.98 -5.32 23.13
CA GLU A 65 -2.32 -4.09 23.87
C GLU A 65 -1.04 -3.28 24.12
N PHE A 66 -1.02 -2.01 23.74
CA PHE A 66 0.14 -1.14 23.88
C PHE A 66 -0.28 0.33 24.00
N GLU A 67 0.61 1.15 24.52
CA GLU A 67 0.50 2.61 24.48
C GLU A 67 1.15 3.12 23.19
N GLU A 68 0.37 3.82 22.33
CA GLU A 68 0.89 4.40 21.11
C GLU A 68 1.83 5.58 21.40
N LYS A 69 3.09 5.47 20.98
CA LYS A 69 4.08 6.56 21.11
C LYS A 69 4.17 7.41 19.84
N GLY A 70 3.71 6.87 18.71
CA GLY A 70 3.66 7.58 17.43
C GLY A 70 2.38 8.39 17.29
N ARG A 71 1.77 8.32 16.12
CA ARG A 71 0.46 8.92 15.85
C ARG A 71 -0.64 7.96 16.25
N ASP A 72 -1.53 8.40 17.13
CA ASP A 72 -2.78 7.72 17.43
C ASP A 72 -3.90 8.11 16.44
N LEU A 73 -5.05 7.41 16.52
CA LEU A 73 -6.16 7.69 15.60
C LEU A 73 -6.78 9.07 15.75
N PRO A 74 -6.98 9.63 16.97
CA PRO A 74 -7.45 11.00 17.13
C PRO A 74 -6.55 12.01 16.42
N GLU A 75 -5.24 12.01 16.65
CA GLU A 75 -4.30 12.88 15.93
C GLU A 75 -4.30 12.57 14.42
N GLY A 76 -4.44 11.30 14.05
CA GLY A 76 -4.53 10.90 12.66
C GLY A 76 -5.70 11.55 11.94
N VAL A 77 -6.88 11.50 12.51
CA VAL A 77 -8.07 12.14 11.92
C VAL A 77 -7.91 13.66 11.81
N GLU A 78 -7.39 14.32 12.83
CA GLU A 78 -7.14 15.77 12.77
C GLU A 78 -6.07 16.13 11.72
N ALA A 79 -5.01 15.34 11.59
CA ALA A 79 -4.02 15.52 10.54
C ALA A 79 -4.63 15.38 9.14
N ALA A 80 -5.54 14.42 8.92
CA ALA A 80 -6.24 14.26 7.65
C ALA A 80 -7.04 15.52 7.27
N LYS A 81 -7.80 16.06 8.21
CA LYS A 81 -8.56 17.31 8.02
C LYS A 81 -7.66 18.50 7.67
N LEU A 82 -6.52 18.62 8.35
CA LEU A 82 -5.55 19.70 8.07
C LEU A 82 -4.92 19.54 6.69
N LEU A 83 -4.55 18.32 6.30
CA LEU A 83 -3.96 18.04 4.98
C LEU A 83 -4.93 18.40 3.86
N VAL A 84 -6.20 18.04 3.98
CA VAL A 84 -7.24 18.45 3.02
C VAL A 84 -7.40 19.98 2.99
N LYS A 85 -7.44 20.62 4.15
CA LYS A 85 -7.48 22.08 4.26
C LYS A 85 -6.29 22.77 3.59
N TYR A 86 -5.12 22.15 3.56
CA TYR A 86 -3.92 22.65 2.89
C TYR A 86 -3.94 22.52 1.37
N GLY A 87 -4.87 21.71 0.81
CA GLY A 87 -5.07 21.59 -0.64
C GLY A 87 -4.72 20.22 -1.23
N TYR A 88 -4.57 19.18 -0.41
CA TYR A 88 -4.52 17.81 -0.93
C TYR A 88 -5.89 17.38 -1.43
N ASP A 89 -5.96 16.89 -2.67
CA ASP A 89 -7.20 16.51 -3.35
C ASP A 89 -7.60 15.06 -3.08
N CYS A 90 -6.70 14.24 -2.52
CA CYS A 90 -6.95 12.83 -2.26
C CYS A 90 -6.00 12.31 -1.17
N LEU A 91 -6.46 11.39 -0.32
CA LEU A 91 -5.65 10.71 0.68
C LEU A 91 -5.57 9.19 0.39
N ASP A 92 -4.36 8.66 0.18
CA ASP A 92 -4.10 7.22 0.05
C ASP A 92 -3.75 6.66 1.44
N VAL A 93 -4.73 6.03 2.07
CA VAL A 93 -4.64 5.58 3.46
C VAL A 93 -3.95 4.23 3.58
N ASP A 94 -2.89 4.22 4.38
CA ASP A 94 -2.29 3.01 4.94
C ASP A 94 -2.24 3.09 6.47
N VAL A 95 -1.52 2.20 7.14
CA VAL A 95 -1.22 2.30 8.58
C VAL A 95 0.18 1.77 8.86
N GLY A 96 0.69 2.12 10.05
CA GLY A 96 2.01 1.70 10.47
C GLY A 96 3.11 2.69 10.12
N SER A 97 4.31 2.26 10.34
CA SER A 97 5.55 3.01 10.11
C SER A 97 6.69 2.05 9.75
N TYR A 98 7.89 2.57 9.49
CA TYR A 98 9.07 1.71 9.33
C TYR A 98 9.40 0.90 10.58
N ASP A 99 9.08 1.40 11.78
CA ASP A 99 9.27 0.69 13.05
C ASP A 99 8.21 -0.40 13.27
N ALA A 100 7.06 -0.29 12.57
CA ALA A 100 5.95 -1.23 12.59
C ALA A 100 5.70 -1.83 11.19
N TRP A 101 6.76 -2.38 10.59
CA TRP A 101 6.82 -2.83 9.20
C TRP A 101 5.67 -3.75 8.77
N TRP A 102 5.28 -4.69 9.63
CA TRP A 102 4.19 -5.64 9.38
C TRP A 102 2.79 -5.02 9.37
N TRP A 103 2.64 -3.75 9.80
CA TRP A 103 1.44 -2.96 9.62
C TRP A 103 1.47 -2.22 8.27
N SER A 104 2.57 -1.55 7.95
CA SER A 104 2.71 -0.80 6.69
C SER A 104 2.85 -1.72 5.46
N HIS A 105 3.36 -2.93 5.64
CA HIS A 105 3.51 -3.94 4.59
C HIS A 105 2.95 -5.28 5.05
N PRO A 106 1.62 -5.42 5.18
CA PRO A 106 1.01 -6.58 5.83
C PRO A 106 1.41 -7.90 5.17
N PRO A 107 2.07 -8.82 5.93
CA PRO A 107 2.45 -10.16 5.48
C PRO A 107 1.28 -11.13 5.50
N MET A 108 1.55 -12.39 5.13
CA MET A 108 0.51 -13.43 4.97
C MET A 108 -0.30 -13.73 6.25
N TYR A 109 0.28 -13.52 7.43
CA TYR A 109 -0.40 -13.74 8.72
C TYR A 109 -1.28 -12.56 9.17
N GLN A 110 -1.23 -11.40 8.52
CA GLN A 110 -2.18 -10.31 8.75
C GLN A 110 -3.49 -10.57 8.00
N LYS A 111 -4.60 -10.01 8.49
CA LYS A 111 -5.92 -10.11 7.84
C LYS A 111 -5.91 -9.43 6.46
N LYS A 112 -6.72 -9.93 5.53
CA LYS A 112 -7.04 -9.21 4.29
C LYS A 112 -7.87 -7.97 4.61
N GLY A 113 -7.76 -6.93 3.78
CA GLY A 113 -8.47 -5.68 3.98
C GLY A 113 -8.06 -4.93 5.26
N LEU A 114 -6.80 -5.09 5.69
CA LEU A 114 -6.29 -4.56 6.97
C LEU A 114 -6.58 -3.08 7.17
N TYR A 115 -6.58 -2.27 6.10
CA TYR A 115 -6.71 -0.82 6.20
C TYR A 115 -8.14 -0.30 6.05
N ILE A 116 -9.13 -1.16 5.75
CA ILE A 116 -10.52 -0.73 5.48
C ILE A 116 -11.09 0.09 6.64
N GLU A 117 -10.92 -0.37 7.88
CA GLU A 117 -11.41 0.33 9.07
C GLU A 117 -10.78 1.72 9.27
N TYR A 118 -9.49 1.85 8.96
CA TYR A 118 -8.76 3.12 9.07
C TYR A 118 -9.11 4.07 7.92
N ALA A 119 -9.25 3.55 6.71
CA ALA A 119 -9.71 4.31 5.56
C ALA A 119 -11.12 4.86 5.80
N LYS A 120 -12.03 4.05 6.37
CA LYS A 120 -13.39 4.46 6.75
C LYS A 120 -13.38 5.63 7.73
N LEU A 121 -12.55 5.55 8.79
CA LEU A 121 -12.44 6.65 9.78
C LEU A 121 -11.94 7.96 9.14
N VAL A 122 -10.98 7.87 8.23
CA VAL A 122 -10.51 9.04 7.46
C VAL A 122 -11.61 9.54 6.52
N LYS A 123 -12.27 8.64 5.77
CA LYS A 123 -13.34 8.96 4.82
C LYS A 123 -14.50 9.69 5.50
N ASP A 124 -14.87 9.27 6.71
CA ASP A 124 -15.96 9.91 7.46
C ASP A 124 -15.58 11.32 7.99
N ALA A 125 -14.30 11.66 7.96
CA ALA A 125 -13.77 12.91 8.49
C ALA A 125 -13.39 13.96 7.43
N VAL A 126 -13.32 13.55 6.15
CA VAL A 126 -12.89 14.42 5.04
C VAL A 126 -13.87 14.32 3.86
N ASP A 127 -13.90 15.35 3.01
CA ASP A 127 -14.78 15.46 1.84
C ASP A 127 -14.07 15.18 0.51
N VAL A 128 -12.79 14.81 0.55
CA VAL A 128 -12.01 14.39 -0.63
C VAL A 128 -12.04 12.87 -0.83
N PRO A 129 -11.74 12.38 -2.03
CA PRO A 129 -11.59 10.95 -2.28
C PRO A 129 -10.55 10.30 -1.36
N VAL A 130 -10.88 9.11 -0.86
CA VAL A 130 -9.97 8.27 -0.05
C VAL A 130 -9.65 6.99 -0.80
N ILE A 131 -8.35 6.73 -0.96
CA ILE A 131 -7.81 5.50 -1.53
C ILE A 131 -7.50 4.55 -0.37
N CYS A 132 -7.80 3.26 -0.53
CA CYS A 132 -7.52 2.21 0.46
C CYS A 132 -6.68 1.10 -0.16
N ALA A 133 -5.62 0.72 0.56
CA ALA A 133 -4.76 -0.42 0.26
C ALA A 133 -4.92 -1.54 1.31
N GLY A 134 -3.87 -2.34 1.56
CA GLY A 134 -3.78 -3.26 2.70
C GLY A 134 -4.33 -4.65 2.49
N ARG A 135 -3.75 -5.44 1.56
CA ARG A 135 -4.20 -6.79 1.20
C ARG A 135 -5.66 -6.83 0.72
N LEU A 136 -6.01 -5.88 -0.13
CA LEU A 136 -7.34 -5.73 -0.72
C LEU A 136 -7.36 -6.34 -2.14
N ASP A 137 -6.74 -7.51 -2.28
CA ASP A 137 -6.57 -8.25 -3.53
C ASP A 137 -7.70 -9.26 -3.80
N ASP A 138 -8.68 -9.34 -2.93
CA ASP A 138 -9.92 -10.07 -3.13
C ASP A 138 -10.94 -9.12 -3.82
N PRO A 139 -11.41 -9.43 -5.05
CA PRO A 139 -12.28 -8.51 -5.79
C PRO A 139 -13.60 -8.21 -5.09
N ASP A 140 -14.22 -9.22 -4.45
CA ASP A 140 -15.50 -9.04 -3.78
C ASP A 140 -15.36 -8.19 -2.52
N MET A 141 -14.29 -8.42 -1.74
CA MET A 141 -13.94 -7.58 -0.59
C MET A 141 -13.65 -6.13 -1.02
N ALA A 142 -12.92 -5.95 -2.13
CA ALA A 142 -12.61 -4.63 -2.67
C ALA A 142 -13.87 -3.87 -3.12
N ALA A 143 -14.76 -4.55 -3.85
CA ALA A 143 -16.05 -3.98 -4.27
C ALA A 143 -16.89 -3.60 -3.04
N LYS A 144 -17.00 -4.50 -2.07
CA LYS A 144 -17.76 -4.25 -0.84
C LYS A 144 -17.20 -3.06 -0.03
N ALA A 145 -15.89 -2.88 0.04
CA ALA A 145 -15.29 -1.74 0.74
C ALA A 145 -15.70 -0.39 0.12
N VAL A 146 -15.87 -0.34 -1.21
CA VAL A 146 -16.36 0.84 -1.92
C VAL A 146 -17.88 1.01 -1.73
N GLU A 147 -18.66 -0.07 -1.87
CA GLU A 147 -20.11 -0.06 -1.68
C GLU A 147 -20.52 0.38 -0.26
N ASP A 148 -19.80 -0.10 0.76
CA ASP A 148 -20.02 0.27 2.16
C ASP A 148 -19.49 1.69 2.49
N GLY A 149 -18.94 2.41 1.51
CA GLY A 149 -18.41 3.76 1.69
C GLY A 149 -17.17 3.83 2.59
N ALA A 150 -16.38 2.76 2.65
CA ALA A 150 -15.13 2.76 3.42
C ALA A 150 -13.97 3.45 2.66
N CYS A 151 -14.04 3.46 1.35
CA CYS A 151 -13.11 4.19 0.48
C CYS A 151 -13.78 4.48 -0.88
N ASP A 152 -13.19 5.36 -1.68
CA ASP A 152 -13.64 5.67 -3.04
C ASP A 152 -12.84 4.89 -4.09
N ILE A 153 -11.58 4.58 -3.80
CA ILE A 153 -10.64 3.95 -4.72
C ILE A 153 -9.88 2.84 -4.01
N VAL A 154 -9.69 1.72 -4.69
CA VAL A 154 -8.86 0.59 -4.21
C VAL A 154 -7.46 0.67 -4.82
N SER A 155 -6.43 0.57 -3.98
CA SER A 155 -5.02 0.56 -4.38
C SER A 155 -4.43 -0.85 -4.28
N LEU A 156 -3.80 -1.29 -5.36
CA LEU A 156 -3.16 -2.60 -5.48
C LEU A 156 -1.67 -2.44 -5.79
N GLY A 157 -0.79 -2.83 -4.87
CA GLY A 157 0.66 -2.87 -5.09
C GLY A 157 1.13 -4.29 -5.46
N ARG A 158 1.44 -5.09 -4.43
CA ARG A 158 1.98 -6.46 -4.59
C ARG A 158 1.11 -7.41 -5.45
N PRO A 159 -0.23 -7.31 -5.46
CA PRO A 159 -1.05 -8.09 -6.38
C PRO A 159 -0.70 -7.87 -7.85
N LEU A 160 -0.32 -6.64 -8.25
CA LEU A 160 0.09 -6.33 -9.62
C LEU A 160 1.51 -6.86 -9.96
N LEU A 161 2.34 -7.14 -8.96
CA LEU A 161 3.60 -7.87 -9.17
C LEU A 161 3.34 -9.36 -9.41
N ALA A 162 2.36 -9.92 -8.71
CA ALA A 162 1.94 -11.32 -8.91
C ALA A 162 1.22 -11.50 -10.26
N ASP A 163 0.35 -10.57 -10.62
CA ASP A 163 -0.39 -10.58 -11.89
C ASP A 163 -0.55 -9.15 -12.46
N PRO A 164 0.30 -8.74 -13.40
CA PRO A 164 0.21 -7.41 -14.01
C PRO A 164 -1.09 -7.20 -14.82
N TYR A 165 -1.79 -8.28 -15.17
CA TYR A 165 -3.06 -8.24 -15.89
C TYR A 165 -4.29 -8.34 -14.99
N TYR A 166 -4.13 -8.24 -13.67
CA TYR A 166 -5.19 -8.36 -12.67
C TYR A 166 -6.46 -7.58 -13.06
N VAL A 167 -6.35 -6.27 -13.30
CA VAL A 167 -7.49 -5.41 -13.64
C VAL A 167 -8.11 -5.81 -14.99
N ASN A 168 -7.29 -6.17 -15.98
CA ASN A 168 -7.78 -6.61 -17.29
C ASN A 168 -8.55 -7.93 -17.20
N LYS A 169 -8.11 -8.85 -16.35
CA LYS A 169 -8.79 -10.12 -16.08
C LYS A 169 -10.12 -9.89 -15.35
N LEU A 170 -10.17 -8.97 -14.37
CA LEU A 170 -11.43 -8.54 -13.75
C LEU A 170 -12.43 -8.00 -14.77
N LYS A 171 -11.99 -7.05 -15.60
CA LYS A 171 -12.84 -6.48 -16.66
C LYS A 171 -13.37 -7.54 -17.63
N ALA A 172 -12.63 -8.61 -17.87
CA ALA A 172 -13.01 -9.72 -18.73
C ALA A 172 -13.80 -10.82 -18.01
N SER A 173 -14.16 -10.63 -16.71
CA SER A 173 -14.82 -11.63 -15.86
C SER A 173 -14.06 -12.96 -15.75
N LYS A 174 -12.70 -12.91 -15.76
CA LYS A 174 -11.78 -14.06 -15.67
C LYS A 174 -11.08 -14.11 -14.32
N VAL A 175 -11.83 -13.96 -13.24
CA VAL A 175 -11.31 -13.85 -11.86
C VAL A 175 -10.49 -15.08 -11.48
N GLU A 176 -10.93 -16.27 -11.86
CA GLU A 176 -10.27 -17.57 -11.62
C GLU A 176 -8.88 -17.68 -12.27
N SER A 177 -8.60 -16.86 -13.29
CA SER A 177 -7.30 -16.81 -13.96
C SER A 177 -6.31 -15.83 -13.34
N ILE A 178 -6.74 -15.05 -12.33
CA ILE A 178 -5.86 -14.13 -11.63
C ILE A 178 -4.87 -14.91 -10.77
N ARG A 179 -3.58 -14.61 -10.94
CA ARG A 179 -2.52 -15.16 -10.09
C ARG A 179 -2.51 -14.43 -8.74
N PRO A 180 -2.86 -15.09 -7.61
CA PRO A 180 -2.98 -14.42 -6.34
C PRO A 180 -1.62 -14.03 -5.74
N CYS A 181 -1.55 -12.86 -5.09
CA CYS A 181 -0.43 -12.51 -4.25
C CYS A 181 -0.49 -13.31 -2.94
N LEU A 182 0.57 -14.03 -2.59
CA LEU A 182 0.65 -14.80 -1.34
C LEU A 182 0.96 -13.93 -0.11
N SER A 183 1.29 -12.65 -0.29
CA SER A 183 1.79 -11.76 0.77
C SER A 183 3.01 -12.33 1.53
N CYS A 184 3.80 -13.19 0.87
CA CYS A 184 4.99 -13.84 1.43
C CYS A 184 6.15 -12.86 1.63
N GLN A 185 6.18 -11.76 0.89
CA GLN A 185 7.21 -10.71 0.89
C GLN A 185 8.62 -11.15 0.43
N GLU A 186 8.84 -12.42 0.09
CA GLU A 186 10.14 -13.00 -0.28
C GLU A 186 10.81 -12.31 -1.47
N GLY A 187 10.16 -12.37 -2.63
CA GLY A 187 10.72 -11.86 -3.88
C GLY A 187 10.56 -10.37 -4.09
N CYS A 188 9.69 -9.70 -3.36
CA CYS A 188 9.45 -8.27 -3.44
C CYS A 188 10.14 -7.53 -2.28
N MET A 189 9.51 -7.47 -1.10
CA MET A 189 10.02 -6.68 0.03
C MET A 189 11.39 -7.19 0.53
N GLY A 190 11.61 -8.50 0.62
CA GLY A 190 12.89 -9.07 1.02
C GLY A 190 14.02 -8.68 0.08
N ARG A 191 13.78 -8.73 -1.24
CA ARG A 191 14.79 -8.33 -2.24
C ARG A 191 15.12 -6.84 -2.20
N ILE A 192 14.15 -5.97 -1.89
CA ILE A 192 14.41 -4.54 -1.67
C ILE A 192 15.35 -4.32 -0.49
N GLN A 193 15.17 -5.07 0.60
CA GLN A 193 16.05 -4.99 1.78
C GLN A 193 17.51 -5.44 1.45
N GLU A 194 17.67 -6.32 0.49
CA GLU A 194 18.97 -6.78 -0.01
C GLU A 194 19.55 -5.91 -1.14
N TYR A 195 18.91 -4.79 -1.49
CA TYR A 195 19.26 -3.94 -2.65
C TYR A 195 19.36 -4.74 -3.95
N SER A 196 18.54 -5.77 -4.09
CA SER A 196 18.53 -6.69 -5.23
C SER A 196 17.34 -6.45 -6.15
N ALA A 197 17.42 -6.97 -7.38
CA ALA A 197 16.34 -6.86 -8.34
C ALA A 197 15.07 -7.55 -7.82
N LEU A 198 13.95 -6.85 -7.90
CA LEU A 198 12.65 -7.32 -7.47
C LEU A 198 12.19 -8.52 -8.31
N ASN A 199 11.57 -9.50 -7.66
CA ASN A 199 10.90 -10.63 -8.29
C ASN A 199 9.66 -11.04 -7.50
N CYS A 200 8.98 -12.11 -7.90
CA CYS A 200 7.79 -12.61 -7.22
C CYS A 200 7.80 -14.14 -7.16
N ALA A 201 7.45 -14.70 -6.00
CA ALA A 201 7.40 -16.15 -5.79
C ALA A 201 6.40 -16.86 -6.71
N VAL A 202 5.35 -16.17 -7.16
CA VAL A 202 4.29 -16.73 -8.02
C VAL A 202 4.31 -16.19 -9.45
N ASN A 203 5.17 -15.23 -9.78
CA ASN A 203 5.31 -14.66 -11.11
C ASN A 203 6.76 -14.68 -11.58
N PRO A 204 7.20 -15.72 -12.31
CA PRO A 204 8.58 -15.84 -12.78
C PRO A 204 8.98 -14.73 -13.75
N ALA A 205 8.03 -14.08 -14.41
CA ALA A 205 8.26 -12.95 -15.31
C ALA A 205 8.27 -11.58 -14.62
N CYS A 206 8.05 -11.52 -13.30
CA CYS A 206 7.95 -10.27 -12.54
C CYS A 206 9.11 -9.32 -12.86
N CYS A 207 8.79 -8.07 -13.24
CA CYS A 207 9.71 -7.03 -13.67
C CYS A 207 10.54 -7.37 -14.93
N ARG A 208 10.19 -8.47 -15.62
CA ARG A 208 10.82 -8.91 -16.89
C ARG A 208 9.78 -9.29 -17.94
N GLU A 209 8.56 -8.81 -17.81
CA GLU A 209 7.41 -9.21 -18.64
C GLU A 209 7.66 -8.99 -20.14
N ARG A 210 8.49 -7.98 -20.50
CA ARG A 210 8.82 -7.68 -21.90
C ARG A 210 9.79 -8.70 -22.52
N ILE A 211 10.64 -9.34 -21.73
CA ILE A 211 11.69 -10.26 -22.21
C ILE A 211 11.41 -11.71 -21.83
N ALA A 212 10.54 -11.96 -20.85
CA ALA A 212 10.14 -13.30 -20.39
C ALA A 212 8.74 -13.68 -20.91
N GLN A 213 8.42 -13.27 -22.13
CA GLN A 213 7.14 -13.63 -22.76
C GLN A 213 7.16 -15.08 -23.23
N LEU A 214 6.11 -15.82 -22.87
CA LEU A 214 5.86 -17.14 -23.46
C LEU A 214 5.26 -16.94 -24.86
N THR A 215 6.02 -17.24 -25.89
CA THR A 215 5.56 -17.21 -27.28
C THR A 215 5.34 -18.65 -27.77
N PRO A 216 4.35 -18.89 -28.64
CA PRO A 216 4.17 -20.19 -29.25
C PRO A 216 5.46 -20.68 -29.94
N ALA A 217 5.78 -21.94 -29.77
CA ALA A 217 6.92 -22.53 -30.45
C ALA A 217 6.72 -22.53 -31.98
N LEU A 218 7.77 -22.27 -32.75
CA LEU A 218 7.73 -22.34 -34.22
C LEU A 218 7.32 -23.69 -34.75
N SER A 219 7.66 -24.74 -34.00
CA SER A 219 7.20 -26.12 -34.28
C SER A 219 6.85 -26.84 -32.98
N PRO A 220 5.76 -27.61 -32.90
CA PRO A 220 5.43 -28.41 -31.73
C PRO A 220 6.53 -29.42 -31.40
N LYS A 221 6.87 -29.55 -30.12
CA LYS A 221 7.84 -30.53 -29.61
C LYS A 221 7.17 -31.39 -28.55
N ARG A 222 7.57 -32.62 -28.46
CA ARG A 222 7.21 -33.51 -27.33
C ARG A 222 8.23 -33.25 -26.20
N VAL A 223 7.78 -32.86 -25.04
CA VAL A 223 8.63 -32.58 -23.88
C VAL A 223 8.21 -33.52 -22.75
N LEU A 224 9.19 -34.24 -22.18
CA LEU A 224 8.99 -35.03 -20.97
C LEU A 224 9.41 -34.18 -19.76
N ILE A 225 8.50 -33.99 -18.84
CA ILE A 225 8.77 -33.29 -17.58
C ILE A 225 8.77 -34.31 -16.44
N ILE A 226 9.91 -34.43 -15.75
CA ILE A 226 10.09 -35.36 -14.64
C ILE A 226 9.99 -34.55 -13.34
N GLY A 227 8.90 -34.74 -12.62
CA GLY A 227 8.58 -34.04 -11.35
C GLY A 227 7.45 -33.04 -11.46
N GLY A 228 6.47 -33.16 -10.56
CA GLY A 228 5.28 -32.26 -10.45
C GLY A 228 5.43 -31.14 -9.41
N GLY A 229 6.65 -30.73 -9.08
CA GLY A 229 6.90 -29.56 -8.22
C GLY A 229 6.67 -28.26 -8.98
N PRO A 230 6.85 -27.08 -8.31
CA PRO A 230 6.57 -25.76 -8.91
C PRO A 230 7.27 -25.55 -10.26
N ALA A 231 8.52 -25.98 -10.40
CA ALA A 231 9.28 -25.86 -11.64
C ALA A 231 8.70 -26.73 -12.77
N GLY A 232 8.31 -27.97 -12.46
CA GLY A 232 7.69 -28.87 -13.43
C GLY A 232 6.30 -28.44 -13.87
N CYS A 233 5.49 -27.92 -12.92
CA CYS A 233 4.18 -27.36 -13.23
C CYS A 233 4.30 -26.08 -14.11
N GLU A 234 5.26 -25.20 -13.81
CA GLU A 234 5.48 -24.01 -14.64
C GLU A 234 6.03 -24.38 -16.04
N ALA A 235 6.88 -25.40 -16.13
CA ALA A 235 7.38 -25.90 -17.43
C ALA A 235 6.28 -26.57 -18.28
N ALA A 236 5.22 -27.10 -17.64
CA ALA A 236 4.08 -27.72 -18.32
C ALA A 236 3.02 -26.71 -18.78
N ARG A 237 3.02 -25.54 -18.21
CA ARG A 237 2.10 -24.47 -18.53
C ARG A 237 2.43 -23.82 -19.89
#